data_e453f10d595349219e25fa833c22bac1
#
_entry.id   e453f10d595349219e25fa833c22bac1
#
_cell.length_a   1.000
_cell.length_b   1.000
_cell.length_c   1.000
_cell.angle_alpha   90.00
_cell.angle_beta   90.00
_cell.angle_gamma   90.00
#
_symmetry.space_group_name_H-M   'P 1'
#
loop_
_entity.id
_entity.type
_entity.pdbx_description
1 polymer ?
#
loop_
_entity_poly.entity_id
_entity_poly.type
_entity_poly.pdbx_seq_one_letter_code
_entity_poly.pdbx_strand_id
1 'polypeptide(L)' 'MLVSEIGKQIKERRDTLGITQPDLAEMADISVNTLYKIETGQTNPTLRVLNKVAEILGMELTLTIKKPEL' A
#
# COMPACT_ATOMS: atom_id res chain seq x y z
N MET A 1 4.10 4.40 12.20
CA MET A 1 3.38 4.45 10.92
C MET A 1 2.04 3.76 11.08
N LEU A 2 0.96 4.44 10.74
CA LEU A 2 -0.38 3.90 10.87
C LEU A 2 -0.78 3.15 9.59
N VAL A 3 -1.61 2.11 9.78
CA VAL A 3 -2.11 1.32 8.64
C VAL A 3 -2.86 2.20 7.65
N SER A 4 -3.63 3.18 8.16
CA SER A 4 -4.37 4.12 7.30
C SER A 4 -3.46 5.01 6.48
N GLU A 5 -2.28 5.37 6.99
CA GLU A 5 -1.31 6.17 6.25
C GLU A 5 -0.71 5.38 5.09
N ILE A 6 -0.41 4.10 5.33
CA ILE A 6 0.10 3.21 4.29
C ILE A 6 -0.93 3.05 3.19
N GLY A 7 -2.18 2.79 3.57
CA GLY A 7 -3.27 2.63 2.63
C GLY A 7 -3.49 3.87 1.77
N LYS A 8 -3.42 5.03 2.38
CA LYS A 8 -3.56 6.31 1.67
C LYS A 8 -2.44 6.52 0.65
N GLN A 9 -1.22 6.20 1.02
CA GLN A 9 -0.09 6.31 0.10
C GLN A 9 -0.24 5.38 -1.10
N ILE A 10 -0.71 4.16 -0.86
CA ILE A 10 -0.96 3.20 -1.92
C ILE A 10 -2.03 3.73 -2.88
N LYS A 11 -3.13 4.22 -2.34
CA LYS A 11 -4.23 4.76 -3.15
C LYS A 11 -3.77 5.95 -3.98
N GLU A 12 -3.08 6.90 -3.36
CA GLU A 12 -2.60 8.09 -4.06
C GLU A 12 -1.65 7.73 -5.20
N ARG A 13 -0.73 6.81 -4.95
CA ARG A 13 0.22 6.38 -5.98
C ARG A 13 -0.49 5.64 -7.12
N ARG A 14 -1.45 4.77 -6.78
CA ARG A 14 -2.25 4.05 -7.75
C ARG A 14 -3.00 5.05 -8.64
N ASP A 15 -3.65 6.04 -8.04
CA ASP A 15 -4.39 7.08 -8.77
C ASP A 15 -3.46 7.87 -9.69
N THR A 16 -2.28 8.24 -9.21
CA THR A 16 -1.28 8.96 -9.99
C THR A 16 -0.87 8.17 -11.23
N LEU A 17 -0.73 6.85 -11.10
CA LEU A 17 -0.34 5.98 -12.21
C LEU A 17 -1.52 5.59 -13.11
N GLY A 18 -2.74 5.95 -12.73
CA GLY A 18 -3.93 5.60 -13.51
C GLY A 18 -4.29 4.13 -13.45
N ILE A 19 -3.86 3.42 -12.41
CA ILE A 19 -4.16 1.99 -12.23
C ILE A 19 -5.44 1.84 -11.42
N THR A 20 -6.38 1.00 -11.91
CA THR A 20 -7.61 0.73 -11.17
C THR A 20 -7.37 -0.25 -10.03
N GLN A 21 -8.29 -0.28 -9.05
CA GLN A 21 -8.21 -1.28 -7.99
C GLN A 21 -8.21 -2.72 -8.53
N PRO A 22 -9.12 -3.09 -9.46
CA PRO A 22 -9.07 -4.44 -10.03
C PRO A 22 -7.73 -4.78 -10.68
N ASP A 23 -7.14 -3.84 -11.40
CA ASP A 23 -5.86 -4.06 -12.07
C ASP A 23 -4.73 -4.29 -11.07
N LEU A 24 -4.65 -3.43 -10.05
CA LEU A 24 -3.61 -3.58 -9.04
C LEU A 24 -3.80 -4.88 -8.23
N ALA A 25 -5.04 -5.18 -7.87
CA ALA A 25 -5.34 -6.40 -7.12
C ALA A 25 -4.92 -7.65 -7.91
N GLU A 26 -5.21 -7.67 -9.21
CA GLU A 26 -4.80 -8.78 -10.08
C GLU A 26 -3.28 -8.91 -10.13
N MET A 27 -2.57 -7.81 -10.33
CA MET A 27 -1.11 -7.83 -10.39
C MET A 27 -0.48 -8.28 -9.08
N ALA A 28 -1.10 -7.93 -7.96
CA ALA A 28 -0.61 -8.28 -6.64
C ALA A 28 -1.12 -9.64 -6.14
N ASP A 29 -1.94 -10.31 -6.93
CA ASP A 29 -2.55 -11.60 -6.58
C ASP A 29 -3.33 -11.55 -5.27
N ILE A 30 -4.14 -10.50 -5.13
CA ILE A 30 -5.05 -10.33 -4.00
C ILE A 30 -6.44 -9.98 -4.54
N SER A 31 -7.47 -10.14 -3.71
CA SER A 31 -8.82 -9.74 -4.12
C SER A 31 -8.96 -8.22 -4.11
N VAL A 32 -9.90 -7.71 -4.90
CA VAL A 32 -10.23 -6.27 -4.89
C VAL A 32 -10.67 -5.83 -3.50
N ASN A 33 -11.45 -6.68 -2.81
CA ASN A 33 -11.90 -6.38 -1.47
C ASN A 33 -10.73 -6.24 -0.48
N THR A 34 -9.72 -7.11 -0.61
CA THR A 34 -8.51 -7.01 0.21
C THR A 34 -7.78 -5.69 -0.06
N LEU A 35 -7.62 -5.32 -1.32
CA LEU A 35 -6.99 -4.06 -1.68
C LEU A 35 -7.77 -2.87 -1.14
N TYR A 36 -9.10 -2.90 -1.27
CA TYR A 36 -9.96 -1.84 -0.73
C TYR A 36 -9.74 -1.67 0.78
N LYS A 37 -9.70 -2.78 1.51
CA LYS A 37 -9.47 -2.73 2.96
C LYS A 37 -8.09 -2.20 3.32
N ILE A 38 -7.08 -2.53 2.52
CA ILE A 38 -5.74 -1.98 2.71
C ILE A 38 -5.76 -0.46 2.49
N GLU A 39 -6.35 -0.01 1.39
CA GLU A 39 -6.39 1.42 1.04
C GLU A 39 -7.18 2.26 2.04
N THR A 40 -8.15 1.66 2.71
CA THR A 40 -8.98 2.37 3.69
C THR A 40 -8.54 2.15 5.14
N GLY A 41 -7.46 1.41 5.36
CA GLY A 41 -6.93 1.19 6.70
C GLY A 41 -7.76 0.22 7.54
N GLN A 42 -8.56 -0.63 6.91
CA GLN A 42 -9.45 -1.56 7.61
C GLN A 42 -8.81 -2.91 7.93
N THR A 43 -7.57 -3.13 7.53
CA THR A 43 -6.88 -4.40 7.75
C THR A 43 -5.40 -4.16 7.97
N ASN A 44 -4.73 -5.15 8.55
CA ASN A 44 -3.29 -5.16 8.74
C ASN A 44 -2.70 -6.11 7.69
N PRO A 45 -2.26 -5.60 6.54
CA PRO A 45 -1.68 -6.47 5.52
C PRO A 45 -0.32 -7.02 5.98
N THR A 46 0.05 -8.18 5.44
CA THR A 46 1.37 -8.73 5.72
C THR A 46 2.44 -7.91 4.99
N LEU A 47 3.67 -7.99 5.47
CA LEU A 47 4.80 -7.35 4.78
C LEU A 47 4.96 -7.90 3.37
N ARG A 48 4.70 -9.19 3.17
CA ARG A 48 4.75 -9.81 1.84
C ARG A 48 3.80 -9.12 0.87
N VAL A 49 2.54 -8.94 1.28
CA VAL A 49 1.54 -8.28 0.44
C VAL A 49 1.91 -6.82 0.20
N LEU A 50 2.31 -6.10 1.25
CA LEU A 50 2.72 -4.70 1.11
C LEU A 50 3.89 -4.55 0.17
N ASN A 51 4.90 -5.41 0.28
CA ASN A 51 6.07 -5.35 -0.59
C ASN A 51 5.70 -5.60 -2.04
N LYS A 52 4.80 -6.56 -2.28
CA LYS A 52 4.33 -6.87 -3.63
C LYS A 52 3.59 -5.68 -4.25
N VAL A 53 2.69 -5.09 -3.50
CA VAL A 53 1.93 -3.89 -3.94
C VAL A 53 2.88 -2.73 -4.21
N ALA A 54 3.81 -2.49 -3.28
CA ALA A 54 4.78 -1.41 -3.42
C ALA A 54 5.63 -1.57 -4.68
N GLU A 55 6.14 -2.77 -4.94
CA GLU A 55 6.95 -3.02 -6.13
C GLU A 55 6.19 -2.71 -7.41
N ILE A 56 4.93 -3.12 -7.51
CA ILE A 56 4.09 -2.85 -8.67
C ILE A 56 3.94 -1.35 -8.89
N LEU A 57 3.83 -0.59 -7.80
CA LEU A 57 3.63 0.86 -7.84
C LEU A 57 4.94 1.65 -7.97
N GLY A 58 6.09 0.97 -8.07
CA GLY A 58 7.39 1.64 -8.13
C GLY A 58 7.79 2.28 -6.81
N MET A 59 7.31 1.73 -5.71
CA MET A 59 7.61 2.18 -4.35
C MET A 59 8.44 1.13 -3.63
N GLU A 60 9.03 1.50 -2.50
CA GLU A 60 9.73 0.53 -1.66
C GLU A 60 9.32 0.73 -0.20
N LEU A 61 9.35 -0.37 0.55
CA LEU A 61 9.12 -0.34 1.98
C LEU A 61 10.48 -0.16 2.66
N THR A 62 10.53 0.77 3.60
CA THR A 62 11.77 1.03 4.32
C THR A 62 11.45 1.47 5.74
N LEU A 63 12.40 1.24 6.63
CA LEU A 63 12.34 1.73 8.00
C LEU A 63 13.46 2.75 8.17
N THR A 64 13.12 3.88 8.76
CA THR A 64 14.10 4.92 9.02
C THR A 64 14.17 5.21 10.51
N ILE A 65 15.32 5.62 10.95
CA ILE A 65 15.50 6.00 12.35
C ILE A 65 14.76 7.32 12.56
N LYS A 66 13.87 7.32 13.55
CA LYS A 66 13.13 8.53 13.90
C LYS A 66 14.09 9.52 14.55
N LYS A 67 14.11 10.76 14.05
CA LYS A 67 14.92 11.80 14.66
C LYS A 67 14.31 12.19 16.00
N PRO A 68 15.12 12.27 17.06
CA PRO A 68 14.61 12.76 18.33
C PRO A 68 14.20 14.23 18.19
N GLU A 69 13.11 14.58 18.88
CA GLU A 69 12.69 15.97 18.97
C GLU A 69 13.47 16.61 20.12
N LEU A 70 13.95 17.82 19.89
CA LEU A 70 14.68 18.60 20.90
C LEU A 70 13.80 19.65 21.53
#